data_560beffde0258d48ceec13d69833d39e
#
_entry.id   560beffde0258d48ceec13d69833d39e
#
_cell.length_a   1.000
_cell.length_b   1.000
_cell.length_c   1.000
_cell.angle_alpha   90.00
_cell.angle_beta   90.00
_cell.angle_gamma   90.00
#
_symmetry.space_group_name_H-M   'P 1'
#
loop_
_entity.id
_entity.type
_entity.pdbx_description
1 polymer ?
#
loop_
_entity_poly.entity_id
_entity_poly.type
_entity_poly.pdbx_seq_one_letter_code
_entity_poly.pdbx_strand_id
1 'polypeptide(L)'
;MRITRALATTALTTGALALSAVIAPSAGASDDHDERDKRSAGVTTVVLNPDLVPVLVDTLGVAPIAPGELSAPGGVAQVSFPITEVEAKEIEHSGGLQFTPVGGGTLRITEFEVDLRSGVLSADETSLNGKKLGEVDIFELGEAQPINGAVPSCDGVQAGLTLTAGAAAALGAPDFAGAFVGDACVVPKG
;
A
#
# COMPACT_ATOMS: atom_id res chain seq x y z
N MET A 1 -10.30 -66.28 13.82
CA MET A 1 -11.41 -65.40 13.52
C MET A 1 -11.10 -64.67 12.23
N ARG A 2 -11.77 -65.05 11.11
CA ARG A 2 -11.47 -64.54 9.76
C ARG A 2 -12.35 -63.33 9.50
N ILE A 3 -11.72 -62.18 9.12
CA ILE A 3 -12.46 -60.97 8.71
C ILE A 3 -12.24 -60.75 7.21
N THR A 4 -13.32 -60.85 6.48
CA THR A 4 -13.45 -60.78 5.03
C THR A 4 -13.33 -59.32 4.56
N ARG A 5 -12.46 -59.05 3.56
CA ARG A 5 -12.37 -57.77 2.85
C ARG A 5 -13.49 -57.62 1.84
N ALA A 6 -14.25 -56.58 1.90
CA ALA A 6 -15.16 -56.14 0.81
C ALA A 6 -14.47 -55.03 0.01
N LEU A 7 -14.25 -55.30 -1.26
CA LEU A 7 -13.83 -54.31 -2.28
C LEU A 7 -15.07 -53.60 -2.79
N ALA A 8 -15.15 -52.28 -2.62
CA ALA A 8 -16.12 -51.42 -3.28
C ALA A 8 -15.46 -50.68 -4.43
N THR A 9 -15.85 -51.06 -5.63
CA THR A 9 -15.46 -50.41 -6.88
C THR A 9 -16.35 -49.21 -7.10
N THR A 10 -15.82 -48.01 -7.09
CA THR A 10 -16.58 -46.79 -7.42
C THR A 10 -16.15 -46.29 -8.81
N ALA A 11 -17.11 -46.21 -9.69
CA ALA A 11 -16.98 -45.79 -11.09
C ALA A 11 -16.64 -44.27 -11.20
N LEU A 12 -15.64 -43.94 -12.01
CA LEU A 12 -15.37 -42.58 -12.45
C LEU A 12 -16.40 -42.14 -13.47
N THR A 13 -17.20 -41.13 -13.16
CA THR A 13 -17.98 -40.37 -14.15
C THR A 13 -17.19 -39.13 -14.54
N THR A 14 -16.68 -39.14 -15.76
CA THR A 14 -16.02 -38.02 -16.41
C THR A 14 -17.09 -36.99 -16.83
N GLY A 15 -17.27 -35.95 -16.02
CA GLY A 15 -18.10 -34.78 -16.36
C GLY A 15 -17.24 -33.73 -17.08
N ALA A 16 -17.42 -33.59 -18.39
CA ALA A 16 -16.84 -32.50 -19.16
C ALA A 16 -17.60 -31.20 -18.84
N LEU A 17 -17.01 -30.32 -18.05
CA LEU A 17 -17.45 -28.94 -17.85
C LEU A 17 -16.93 -28.09 -19.00
N ALA A 18 -17.79 -27.74 -19.96
CA ALA A 18 -17.51 -26.71 -20.95
C ALA A 18 -17.55 -25.35 -20.28
N LEU A 19 -16.38 -24.74 -20.02
CA LEU A 19 -16.28 -23.32 -19.66
C LEU A 19 -16.57 -22.49 -20.91
N SER A 20 -17.77 -21.97 -21.03
CA SER A 20 -18.09 -20.90 -21.97
C SER A 20 -17.53 -19.60 -21.38
N ALA A 21 -16.35 -19.17 -21.84
CA ALA A 21 -15.82 -17.84 -21.55
C ALA A 21 -16.71 -16.81 -22.27
N VAL A 22 -17.59 -16.17 -21.53
CA VAL A 22 -18.26 -14.95 -21.97
C VAL A 22 -17.24 -13.83 -21.88
N ILE A 23 -16.63 -13.50 -23.01
CA ILE A 23 -15.83 -12.28 -23.16
C ILE A 23 -16.85 -11.14 -23.22
N ALA A 24 -17.11 -10.50 -22.07
CA ALA A 24 -17.75 -9.20 -22.04
C ALA A 24 -16.76 -8.18 -22.61
N PRO A 25 -17.11 -7.36 -23.60
CA PRO A 25 -16.27 -6.26 -24.01
C PRO A 25 -16.19 -5.26 -22.85
N SER A 26 -15.00 -5.09 -22.29
CA SER A 26 -14.71 -4.02 -21.34
C SER A 26 -14.83 -2.70 -22.09
N ALA A 27 -15.99 -2.10 -22.05
CA ALA A 27 -16.20 -0.76 -22.54
C ALA A 27 -15.48 0.22 -21.61
N GLY A 28 -14.44 0.89 -22.15
CA GLY A 28 -14.08 2.25 -21.81
C GLY A 28 -13.70 2.56 -20.37
N ALA A 29 -12.53 2.11 -19.93
CA ALA A 29 -11.86 2.64 -18.73
C ALA A 29 -10.54 3.37 -19.10
N SER A 30 -10.50 4.03 -20.25
CA SER A 30 -9.26 4.64 -20.75
C SER A 30 -9.17 6.15 -20.58
N ASP A 31 -10.27 6.84 -20.27
CA ASP A 31 -10.28 8.31 -20.26
C ASP A 31 -10.08 8.93 -18.85
N ASP A 32 -10.29 8.16 -17.77
CA ASP A 32 -10.18 8.70 -16.40
C ASP A 32 -8.72 8.85 -15.91
N HIS A 33 -7.79 8.06 -16.44
CA HIS A 33 -6.38 8.15 -16.05
C HIS A 33 -5.71 9.41 -16.61
N ASP A 34 -6.01 9.80 -17.85
CA ASP A 34 -5.42 10.98 -18.50
C ASP A 34 -5.90 12.32 -17.87
N GLU A 35 -7.11 12.37 -17.34
CA GLU A 35 -7.65 13.56 -16.67
C GLU A 35 -7.06 13.73 -15.25
N ARG A 36 -6.78 12.63 -14.55
CA ARG A 36 -6.15 12.66 -13.22
C ARG A 36 -4.69 13.06 -13.30
N ASP A 37 -3.98 12.58 -14.32
CA ASP A 37 -2.56 12.89 -14.54
C ASP A 37 -2.35 14.38 -14.90
N LYS A 38 -3.34 15.02 -15.51
CA LYS A 38 -3.30 16.47 -15.82
C LYS A 38 -3.49 17.38 -14.60
N ARG A 39 -3.99 16.88 -13.47
CA ARG A 39 -4.20 17.64 -12.23
C ARG A 39 -3.13 17.37 -11.16
N SER A 40 -2.28 16.37 -11.35
CA SER A 40 -1.25 16.05 -10.39
C SER A 40 -0.10 17.05 -10.45
N ALA A 41 0.25 17.61 -9.30
CA ALA A 41 1.43 18.48 -9.13
C ALA A 41 2.75 17.70 -9.07
N GLY A 42 2.71 16.38 -9.21
CA GLY A 42 3.87 15.50 -9.17
C GLY A 42 3.50 14.12 -8.66
N VAL A 43 4.51 13.35 -8.29
CA VAL A 43 4.34 12.01 -7.72
C VAL A 43 5.33 11.79 -6.57
N THR A 44 4.86 11.13 -5.53
CA THR A 44 5.71 10.55 -4.50
C THR A 44 5.71 9.05 -4.66
N THR A 45 6.89 8.44 -4.76
CA THR A 45 7.06 6.99 -4.83
C THR A 45 7.81 6.53 -3.58
N VAL A 46 7.27 5.55 -2.87
CA VAL A 46 7.90 4.92 -1.71
C VAL A 46 8.40 3.54 -2.12
N VAL A 47 9.71 3.35 -2.10
CA VAL A 47 10.34 2.04 -2.25
C VAL A 47 10.30 1.34 -0.89
N LEU A 48 9.60 0.21 -0.82
CA LEU A 48 9.36 -0.47 0.45
C LEU A 48 10.58 -1.30 0.90
N ASN A 49 10.83 -1.31 2.21
CA ASN A 49 11.79 -2.21 2.82
C ASN A 49 11.35 -3.68 2.58
N PRO A 50 12.14 -4.49 1.87
CA PRO A 50 11.77 -5.86 1.51
C PRO A 50 11.51 -6.75 2.72
N ASP A 51 12.15 -6.48 3.86
CA ASP A 51 11.94 -7.25 5.10
C ASP A 51 10.53 -7.03 5.68
N LEU A 52 9.90 -5.90 5.38
CA LEU A 52 8.54 -5.59 5.83
C LEU A 52 7.46 -5.97 4.81
N VAL A 53 7.79 -6.19 3.55
CA VAL A 53 6.80 -6.53 2.50
C VAL A 53 5.93 -7.73 2.88
N PRO A 54 6.45 -8.86 3.39
CA PRO A 54 5.62 -9.98 3.83
C PRO A 54 4.67 -9.60 4.98
N VAL A 55 5.12 -8.76 5.91
CA VAL A 55 4.27 -8.28 7.02
C VAL A 55 3.14 -7.39 6.50
N LEU A 56 3.47 -6.46 5.60
CA LEU A 56 2.50 -5.54 5.02
C LEU A 56 1.43 -6.29 4.21
N VAL A 57 1.85 -7.26 3.38
CA VAL A 57 0.96 -7.98 2.47
C VAL A 57 0.23 -9.12 3.19
N ASP A 58 0.97 -10.02 3.84
CA ASP A 58 0.41 -11.28 4.35
C ASP A 58 -0.23 -11.12 5.75
N THR A 59 0.29 -10.20 6.57
CA THR A 59 -0.20 -10.01 7.94
C THR A 59 -1.17 -8.84 8.04
N LEU A 60 -0.83 -7.70 7.47
CA LEU A 60 -1.62 -6.48 7.55
C LEU A 60 -2.59 -6.29 6.37
N GLY A 61 -2.47 -7.09 5.31
CA GLY A 61 -3.36 -7.05 4.15
C GLY A 61 -3.44 -5.65 3.53
N VAL A 62 -2.27 -5.00 3.33
CA VAL A 62 -2.21 -3.65 2.78
C VAL A 62 -2.65 -3.62 1.32
N ALA A 63 -3.50 -2.65 0.98
CA ALA A 63 -3.91 -2.36 -0.38
C ALA A 63 -3.95 -0.85 -0.61
N PRO A 64 -3.54 -0.36 -1.79
CA PRO A 64 -3.65 1.05 -2.11
C PRO A 64 -5.11 1.45 -2.32
N ILE A 65 -5.43 2.69 -1.94
CA ILE A 65 -6.70 3.36 -2.25
C ILE A 65 -6.42 4.31 -3.41
N ALA A 66 -7.17 4.16 -4.51
CA ALA A 66 -7.00 5.01 -5.68
C ALA A 66 -7.10 6.51 -5.34
N PRO A 67 -6.26 7.35 -5.98
CA PRO A 67 -5.35 7.07 -7.09
C PRO A 67 -3.98 6.51 -6.69
N GLY A 68 -3.77 6.09 -5.44
CA GLY A 68 -2.54 5.40 -5.03
C GLY A 68 -2.36 4.07 -5.77
N GLU A 69 -1.13 3.72 -6.11
CA GLU A 69 -0.81 2.53 -6.89
C GLU A 69 0.30 1.71 -6.22
N LEU A 70 0.15 0.38 -6.23
CA LEU A 70 1.18 -0.57 -5.79
C LEU A 70 1.77 -1.24 -7.03
N SER A 71 3.08 -1.28 -7.11
CA SER A 71 3.82 -1.91 -8.22
C SER A 71 5.08 -2.61 -7.71
N ALA A 72 5.72 -3.40 -8.56
CA ALA A 72 6.95 -4.09 -8.21
C ALA A 72 7.93 -4.16 -9.40
N PRO A 73 8.44 -3.02 -9.90
CA PRO A 73 9.40 -3.01 -11.01
C PRO A 73 10.70 -3.70 -10.59
N GLY A 74 11.16 -4.62 -11.43
CA GLY A 74 12.36 -5.42 -11.11
C GLY A 74 12.26 -6.27 -9.84
N GLY A 75 11.03 -6.52 -9.34
CA GLY A 75 10.79 -7.29 -8.12
C GLY A 75 10.91 -6.47 -6.82
N VAL A 76 11.10 -5.17 -6.92
CA VAL A 76 11.15 -4.26 -5.76
C VAL A 76 9.78 -3.63 -5.55
N ALA A 77 9.15 -3.91 -4.41
CA ALA A 77 7.83 -3.38 -4.10
C ALA A 77 7.89 -1.87 -3.85
N GLN A 78 6.97 -1.15 -4.47
CA GLN A 78 6.83 0.28 -4.27
C GLN A 78 5.36 0.71 -4.33
N VAL A 79 5.04 1.77 -3.64
CA VAL A 79 3.73 2.42 -3.70
C VAL A 79 3.91 3.87 -4.14
N SER A 80 3.00 4.37 -4.97
CA SER A 80 3.04 5.74 -5.47
C SER A 80 1.73 6.47 -5.19
N PHE A 81 1.85 7.79 -4.93
CA PHE A 81 0.75 8.69 -4.66
C PHE A 81 0.91 9.96 -5.48
N PRO A 82 -0.14 10.41 -6.20
CA PRO A 82 -0.11 11.72 -6.85
C PRO A 82 -0.01 12.84 -5.83
N ILE A 83 0.86 13.80 -6.11
CA ILE A 83 0.92 15.05 -5.37
C ILE A 83 -0.21 15.94 -5.87
N THR A 84 -1.03 16.48 -4.97
CA THR A 84 -2.13 17.40 -5.29
C THR A 84 -1.71 18.85 -5.16
N GLU A 85 -0.90 19.14 -4.14
CA GLU A 85 -0.41 20.51 -3.88
C GLU A 85 1.02 20.47 -3.33
N VAL A 86 1.80 21.50 -3.67
CA VAL A 86 3.13 21.74 -3.11
C VAL A 86 3.20 23.16 -2.63
N GLU A 87 3.23 23.31 -1.32
CA GLU A 87 3.49 24.59 -0.66
C GLU A 87 4.93 24.68 -0.16
N ALA A 88 5.34 25.83 0.34
CA ALA A 88 6.74 26.05 0.79
C ALA A 88 7.19 25.08 1.89
N LYS A 89 6.27 24.44 2.59
CA LYS A 89 6.54 23.59 3.77
C LYS A 89 5.66 22.35 3.88
N GLU A 90 4.73 22.20 2.99
CA GLU A 90 3.72 21.14 3.00
C GLU A 90 3.57 20.53 1.60
N ILE A 91 3.39 19.23 1.54
CA ILE A 91 3.17 18.49 0.30
C ILE A 91 1.97 17.59 0.52
N GLU A 92 0.88 17.90 -0.18
CA GLU A 92 -0.35 17.13 -0.11
C GLU A 92 -0.40 16.03 -1.16
N HIS A 93 -1.05 14.92 -0.81
CA HIS A 93 -1.20 13.76 -1.69
C HIS A 93 -2.64 13.28 -1.71
N SER A 94 -3.08 12.80 -2.86
CA SER A 94 -4.34 12.06 -2.98
C SER A 94 -4.13 10.54 -2.95
N GLY A 95 -5.21 9.84 -2.61
CA GLY A 95 -5.19 8.39 -2.43
C GLY A 95 -4.96 8.00 -0.99
N GLY A 96 -4.49 6.77 -0.79
CA GLY A 96 -4.29 6.28 0.57
C GLY A 96 -3.92 4.80 0.63
N LEU A 97 -3.97 4.27 1.83
CA LEU A 97 -3.76 2.86 2.12
C LEU A 97 -4.92 2.31 2.95
N GLN A 98 -5.31 1.08 2.65
CA GLN A 98 -6.22 0.29 3.47
C GLN A 98 -5.45 -0.90 4.04
N PHE A 99 -5.64 -1.15 5.31
CA PHE A 99 -5.09 -2.31 6.01
C PHE A 99 -6.25 -3.19 6.47
N THR A 100 -6.11 -4.50 6.24
CA THR A 100 -7.10 -5.50 6.65
C THR A 100 -6.38 -6.66 7.32
N PRO A 101 -5.85 -6.46 8.55
CA PRO A 101 -5.09 -7.49 9.25
C PRO A 101 -5.94 -8.73 9.53
N VAL A 102 -5.31 -9.90 9.51
CA VAL A 102 -5.98 -11.17 9.80
C VAL A 102 -6.58 -11.15 11.21
N GLY A 103 -7.90 -11.32 11.29
CA GLY A 103 -8.63 -11.29 12.57
C GLY A 103 -8.86 -9.90 13.16
N GLY A 104 -8.48 -8.84 12.44
CA GLY A 104 -8.63 -7.44 12.84
C GLY A 104 -9.73 -6.71 12.07
N GLY A 105 -9.83 -5.40 12.36
CA GLY A 105 -10.71 -4.49 11.64
C GLY A 105 -10.04 -3.90 10.40
N THR A 106 -10.80 -3.14 9.61
CA THR A 106 -10.27 -2.39 8.48
C THR A 106 -9.83 -1.00 8.92
N LEU A 107 -8.53 -0.70 8.78
CA LEU A 107 -7.97 0.65 8.94
C LEU A 107 -7.81 1.27 7.56
N ARG A 108 -8.30 2.50 7.38
CA ARG A 108 -8.11 3.30 6.16
C ARG A 108 -7.41 4.58 6.55
N ILE A 109 -6.39 4.94 5.78
CA ILE A 109 -5.64 6.19 5.91
C ILE A 109 -5.59 6.84 4.53
N THR A 110 -6.03 8.08 4.43
CA THR A 110 -6.11 8.83 3.18
C THR A 110 -5.69 10.29 3.40
N GLU A 111 -5.42 10.99 2.31
CA GLU A 111 -5.02 12.39 2.33
C GLU A 111 -3.73 12.58 3.15
N PHE A 112 -2.63 12.11 2.56
CA PHE A 112 -1.33 12.25 3.19
C PHE A 112 -0.78 13.66 3.04
N GLU A 113 -0.32 14.22 4.15
CA GLU A 113 0.38 15.48 4.21
C GLU A 113 1.80 15.27 4.73
N VAL A 114 2.77 15.87 4.05
CA VAL A 114 4.16 15.91 4.51
C VAL A 114 4.45 17.32 5.02
N ASP A 115 4.63 17.47 6.33
CA ASP A 115 5.16 18.70 6.92
C ASP A 115 6.69 18.65 6.96
N LEU A 116 7.31 19.45 6.10
CA LEU A 116 8.78 19.55 5.98
C LEU A 116 9.44 20.25 7.17
N ARG A 117 8.70 20.92 8.06
CA ARG A 117 9.25 21.57 9.25
C ARG A 117 9.37 20.62 10.42
N SER A 118 8.31 19.86 10.67
CA SER A 118 8.29 18.86 11.74
C SER A 118 9.02 17.58 11.33
N GLY A 119 9.14 17.33 10.01
CA GLY A 119 9.66 16.09 9.48
C GLY A 119 8.70 14.92 9.72
N VAL A 120 7.39 15.17 9.58
CA VAL A 120 6.34 14.17 9.80
C VAL A 120 5.49 14.04 8.55
N LEU A 121 5.08 12.82 8.24
CA LEU A 121 3.99 12.53 7.32
C LEU A 121 2.78 12.10 8.14
N SER A 122 1.70 12.88 8.05
CA SER A 122 0.41 12.60 8.65
C SER A 122 -0.61 12.11 7.62
N ALA A 123 -1.73 11.60 8.09
CA ALA A 123 -2.92 11.34 7.30
C ALA A 123 -4.10 12.04 7.94
N ASP A 124 -4.73 12.95 7.19
CA ASP A 124 -5.83 13.79 7.68
C ASP A 124 -7.11 13.00 7.91
N GLU A 125 -7.34 12.01 7.05
CA GLU A 125 -8.50 11.13 7.18
C GLU A 125 -8.10 9.70 7.54
N THR A 126 -8.16 9.42 8.84
CA THR A 126 -7.95 8.06 9.35
C THR A 126 -9.27 7.50 9.89
N SER A 127 -9.58 6.25 9.53
CA SER A 127 -10.76 5.57 10.08
C SER A 127 -10.50 4.10 10.36
N LEU A 128 -11.04 3.63 11.49
CA LEU A 128 -11.01 2.22 11.89
C LEU A 128 -12.44 1.66 11.90
N ASN A 129 -12.71 0.65 11.08
CA ASN A 129 -14.04 0.06 10.91
C ASN A 129 -15.13 1.10 10.57
N GLY A 130 -14.76 2.12 9.77
CA GLY A 130 -15.64 3.21 9.38
C GLY A 130 -15.83 4.30 10.45
N LYS A 131 -15.24 4.16 11.65
CA LYS A 131 -15.24 5.21 12.67
C LYS A 131 -14.03 6.11 12.44
N LYS A 132 -14.26 7.42 12.21
CA LYS A 132 -13.21 8.41 12.08
C LYS A 132 -12.36 8.50 13.35
N LEU A 133 -11.04 8.49 13.19
CA LEU A 133 -10.05 8.71 14.25
C LEU A 133 -9.47 10.13 14.19
N GLY A 134 -9.59 10.81 13.04
CA GLY A 134 -8.99 12.11 12.76
C GLY A 134 -7.59 11.99 12.19
N GLU A 135 -6.84 13.07 12.26
CA GLU A 135 -5.44 13.14 11.86
C GLU A 135 -4.55 12.23 12.71
N VAL A 136 -3.65 11.52 12.05
CA VAL A 136 -2.69 10.62 12.70
C VAL A 136 -1.32 10.80 12.05
N ASP A 137 -0.29 11.05 12.85
CA ASP A 137 1.10 11.00 12.40
C ASP A 137 1.48 9.56 12.05
N ILE A 138 1.79 9.31 10.78
CA ILE A 138 2.07 7.96 10.27
C ILE A 138 3.56 7.67 10.28
N PHE A 139 4.36 8.57 9.71
CA PHE A 139 5.81 8.39 9.59
C PHE A 139 6.59 9.60 10.08
N GLU A 140 7.72 9.32 10.74
CA GLU A 140 8.81 10.28 10.90
C GLU A 140 9.69 10.22 9.66
N LEU A 141 10.10 11.40 9.16
CA LEU A 141 11.00 11.56 8.02
C LEU A 141 12.44 11.65 8.50
N GLY A 142 13.31 10.83 7.93
CA GLY A 142 14.72 10.80 8.25
C GLY A 142 15.60 10.77 7.00
N GLU A 143 16.88 10.46 7.19
CA GLU A 143 17.78 10.23 6.07
C GLU A 143 17.39 8.96 5.29
N ALA A 144 17.55 9.00 3.96
CA ALA A 144 17.34 7.86 3.11
C ALA A 144 18.29 6.71 3.50
N GLN A 145 17.79 5.48 3.49
CA GLN A 145 18.53 4.30 3.93
C GLN A 145 18.74 3.30 2.79
N PRO A 146 19.79 2.48 2.85
CA PRO A 146 20.00 1.45 1.85
C PRO A 146 18.87 0.40 1.85
N ILE A 147 18.30 0.16 0.67
CA ILE A 147 17.36 -0.93 0.39
C ILE A 147 18.07 -1.88 -0.58
N ASN A 148 18.17 -3.17 -0.24
CA ASN A 148 18.96 -4.16 -1.01
C ASN A 148 20.42 -3.73 -1.24
N GLY A 149 21.03 -3.03 -0.26
CA GLY A 149 22.44 -2.63 -0.28
C GLY A 149 22.74 -1.31 -1.00
N ALA A 150 21.74 -0.60 -1.50
CA ALA A 150 21.89 0.72 -2.10
C ALA A 150 20.72 1.64 -1.72
N VAL A 151 21.01 2.93 -1.57
CA VAL A 151 19.95 3.94 -1.47
C VAL A 151 19.26 4.02 -2.83
N PRO A 152 17.91 3.92 -2.90
CA PRO A 152 17.19 4.05 -4.16
C PRO A 152 17.49 5.39 -4.85
N SER A 153 17.58 5.39 -6.18
CA SER A 153 17.77 6.63 -6.92
C SER A 153 16.51 7.48 -6.88
N CYS A 154 16.68 8.80 -6.76
CA CYS A 154 15.59 9.77 -6.72
C CYS A 154 15.99 11.04 -7.47
N ASP A 155 15.15 11.47 -8.41
CA ASP A 155 15.35 12.73 -9.17
C ASP A 155 14.76 13.96 -8.46
N GLY A 156 14.30 13.79 -7.22
CA GLY A 156 13.66 14.84 -6.42
C GLY A 156 14.18 14.88 -4.97
N VAL A 157 13.27 15.14 -4.04
CA VAL A 157 13.56 15.13 -2.60
C VAL A 157 13.36 13.72 -2.06
N GLN A 158 14.31 13.23 -1.28
CA GLN A 158 14.29 11.88 -0.72
C GLN A 158 14.29 11.89 0.81
N ALA A 159 13.51 10.98 1.40
CA ALA A 159 13.46 10.77 2.84
C ALA A 159 13.21 9.31 3.20
N GLY A 160 13.86 8.82 4.24
CA GLY A 160 13.53 7.55 4.88
C GLY A 160 12.29 7.68 5.74
N LEU A 161 11.41 6.68 5.70
CA LEU A 161 10.14 6.64 6.43
C LEU A 161 10.25 5.67 7.62
N THR A 162 10.03 6.19 8.82
CA THR A 162 10.02 5.41 10.07
C THR A 162 8.63 5.45 10.69
N LEU A 163 8.06 4.29 11.00
CA LEU A 163 6.69 4.18 11.52
C LEU A 163 6.59 4.77 12.92
N THR A 164 5.65 5.68 13.14
CA THR A 164 5.41 6.26 14.46
C THR A 164 4.80 5.24 15.44
N ALA A 165 4.95 5.47 16.73
CA ALA A 165 4.32 4.64 17.76
C ALA A 165 2.79 4.71 17.70
N GLY A 166 2.23 5.90 17.34
CA GLY A 166 0.80 6.11 17.17
C GLY A 166 0.22 5.27 16.04
N ALA A 167 0.87 5.31 14.86
CA ALA A 167 0.47 4.51 13.72
C ALA A 167 0.62 3.00 13.97
N ALA A 168 1.72 2.57 14.59
CA ALA A 168 1.92 1.17 14.96
C ALA A 168 0.82 0.65 15.90
N ALA A 169 0.42 1.46 16.88
CA ALA A 169 -0.69 1.12 17.78
C ALA A 169 -2.04 1.06 17.04
N ALA A 170 -2.31 2.01 16.13
CA ALA A 170 -3.54 2.02 15.31
C ALA A 170 -3.64 0.80 14.38
N LEU A 171 -2.50 0.32 13.86
CA LEU A 171 -2.39 -0.91 13.08
C LEU A 171 -2.55 -2.20 13.93
N GLY A 172 -2.57 -2.09 15.26
CA GLY A 172 -2.55 -3.25 16.15
C GLY A 172 -1.20 -3.98 16.16
N ALA A 173 -0.14 -3.32 15.73
CA ALA A 173 1.21 -3.84 15.57
C ALA A 173 2.27 -2.98 16.31
N PRO A 174 2.12 -2.77 17.64
CA PRO A 174 2.95 -1.83 18.41
C PRO A 174 4.46 -2.19 18.38
N ASP A 175 4.80 -3.44 18.13
CA ASP A 175 6.20 -3.89 18.03
C ASP A 175 6.92 -3.33 16.78
N PHE A 176 6.18 -2.77 15.82
CA PHE A 176 6.74 -2.10 14.65
C PHE A 176 6.94 -0.59 14.81
N ALA A 177 6.70 -0.03 16.01
CA ALA A 177 7.05 1.35 16.29
C ALA A 177 8.56 1.57 16.10
N GLY A 178 8.93 2.60 15.32
CA GLY A 178 10.31 2.88 14.95
C GLY A 178 10.88 1.99 13.84
N ALA A 179 10.07 1.14 13.21
CA ALA A 179 10.52 0.34 12.07
C ALA A 179 10.72 1.22 10.82
N PHE A 180 11.83 1.02 10.13
CA PHE A 180 12.09 1.63 8.82
C PHE A 180 11.22 0.94 7.76
N VAL A 181 10.28 1.68 7.18
CA VAL A 181 9.29 1.16 6.22
C VAL A 181 9.76 1.23 4.78
N GLY A 182 10.55 2.24 4.45
CA GLY A 182 11.06 2.44 3.10
C GLY A 182 11.55 3.85 2.85
N ASP A 183 11.96 4.13 1.62
CA ASP A 183 12.39 5.44 1.17
C ASP A 183 11.37 6.08 0.23
N ALA A 184 10.97 7.29 0.56
CA ALA A 184 10.13 8.13 -0.27
C ALA A 184 10.96 8.99 -1.21
N CYS A 185 10.57 9.06 -2.46
CA CYS A 185 11.08 9.99 -3.47
C CYS A 185 9.96 10.89 -3.94
N VAL A 186 10.06 12.18 -3.68
CA VAL A 186 9.09 13.22 -4.04
C VAL A 186 9.59 13.95 -5.28
N VAL A 187 8.85 13.83 -6.38
CA VAL A 187 9.17 14.45 -7.68
C VAL A 187 8.03 15.40 -8.08
N PRO A 188 8.11 16.70 -7.72
CA PRO A 188 7.13 17.68 -8.18
C PRO A 188 7.23 17.88 -9.70
N LYS A 189 6.10 18.14 -10.35
CA LYS A 189 6.08 18.62 -11.74
C LYS A 189 6.42 20.13 -11.73
N GLY A 190 7.45 20.50 -12.49
CA GLY A 190 7.86 21.90 -12.66
C GLY A 190 6.90 22.69 -13.57
#